data_4c98492fcf8bce3f1c3c33c455b310a1
#
_entry.id   4c98492fcf8bce3f1c3c33c455b310a1
#
_cell.length_a   1.000
_cell.length_b   1.000
_cell.length_c   1.000
_cell.angle_alpha   90.00
_cell.angle_beta   90.00
_cell.angle_gamma   90.00
#
_symmetry.space_group_name_H-M   'P 1'
#
loop_
_entity.id
_entity.type
_entity.pdbx_description
1 polymer ?
#
loop_
_entity_poly.entity_id
_entity_poly.type
_entity_poly.pdbx_seq_one_letter_code
_entity_poly.pdbx_strand_id
1 'polypeptide(L)'
;MCSSDLDEELEKIQLEQGRATIDRLVEANDFDPEVSEMLRNVLTLSETLTREIMVPRTDMICIERGETLENMLKLCSRSGFSRIPVIGDDVDDLVGVAYLKDAVRATAFNPAAISRDVESIVRDPMLVPESKPVDDLFHQMQRTRQHVAIVVDEYGGIAGLVTIEDTIEQIVGELEDEHDRTQHADPEQIGENKWSMPARTPIADLEEIFEIDIDEDDVDTVYGLLTKLLGRVPIVGSTAVTRGLRLTAVDSAGRRKKVSTIVVEPAHVEGVDETEQHEDHTNGAEEASHDDKDSKDKHD
;
A
#
# COMPACT_ATOMS: atom_id res chain seq x y z
N MET A 1 -1.01 -39.34 -27.90
CA MET A 1 -1.21 -37.93 -28.23
C MET A 1 -2.67 -37.67 -27.97
N CYS A 2 -2.97 -36.93 -26.89
CA CYS A 2 -4.34 -36.57 -26.53
C CYS A 2 -4.86 -35.46 -27.45
N SER A 3 -6.18 -35.41 -27.64
CA SER A 3 -6.84 -34.36 -28.44
C SER A 3 -6.49 -32.94 -27.96
N SER A 4 -6.23 -32.76 -26.66
CA SER A 4 -5.80 -31.51 -26.06
C SER A 4 -4.45 -31.01 -26.56
N ASP A 5 -3.49 -31.90 -26.82
CA ASP A 5 -2.14 -31.51 -27.28
C ASP A 5 -2.17 -30.92 -28.70
N LEU A 6 -3.09 -31.42 -29.52
CA LEU A 6 -3.31 -30.98 -30.91
C LEU A 6 -4.04 -29.61 -30.94
N ASP A 7 -4.95 -29.38 -30.03
CA ASP A 7 -5.69 -28.12 -29.94
C ASP A 7 -4.77 -27.00 -29.46
N GLU A 8 -3.91 -27.24 -28.47
CA GLU A 8 -2.89 -26.27 -28.00
C GLU A 8 -1.85 -25.96 -29.11
N GLU A 9 -1.45 -26.95 -29.90
CA GLU A 9 -0.48 -26.73 -30.97
C GLU A 9 -1.10 -25.92 -32.14
N LEU A 10 -2.40 -26.14 -32.43
CA LEU A 10 -3.14 -25.33 -33.39
C LEU A 10 -3.33 -23.89 -32.96
N GLU A 11 -3.64 -23.65 -31.69
CA GLU A 11 -3.75 -22.28 -31.13
C GLU A 11 -2.42 -21.52 -31.22
N LYS A 12 -1.30 -22.17 -30.89
CA LYS A 12 0.03 -21.56 -31.04
C LYS A 12 0.36 -21.19 -32.48
N ILE A 13 0.05 -22.07 -33.46
CA ILE A 13 0.28 -21.77 -34.86
C ILE A 13 -0.61 -20.62 -35.35
N GLN A 14 -1.86 -20.54 -34.90
CA GLN A 14 -2.76 -19.45 -35.25
C GLN A 14 -2.28 -18.11 -34.67
N LEU A 15 -1.75 -18.12 -33.44
CA LEU A 15 -1.22 -16.94 -32.79
C LEU A 15 0.05 -16.42 -33.48
N GLU A 16 0.97 -17.33 -33.87
CA GLU A 16 2.17 -16.98 -34.63
C GLU A 16 1.82 -16.37 -36.00
N GLN A 17 0.81 -16.93 -36.67
CA GLN A 17 0.31 -16.40 -37.94
C GLN A 17 -0.34 -15.00 -37.75
N GLY A 18 -1.06 -14.82 -36.64
CA GLY A 18 -1.63 -13.54 -36.24
C GLY A 18 -0.55 -12.48 -36.04
N ARG A 19 0.50 -12.80 -35.27
CA ARG A 19 1.66 -11.92 -35.05
C ARG A 19 2.33 -11.52 -36.36
N ALA A 20 2.66 -12.50 -37.22
CA ALA A 20 3.29 -12.22 -38.50
C ALA A 20 2.40 -11.36 -39.43
N THR A 21 1.09 -11.45 -39.31
CA THR A 21 0.16 -10.63 -40.07
C THR A 21 0.12 -9.20 -39.56
N ILE A 22 0.10 -9.00 -38.24
CA ILE A 22 0.14 -7.67 -37.61
C ILE A 22 1.47 -6.98 -37.91
N ASP A 23 2.60 -7.67 -37.81
CA ASP A 23 3.91 -7.09 -38.12
C ASP A 23 3.96 -6.60 -39.58
N ARG A 24 3.43 -7.36 -40.53
CA ARG A 24 3.32 -6.91 -41.93
C ARG A 24 2.41 -5.70 -42.10
N LEU A 25 1.29 -5.64 -41.35
CA LEU A 25 0.36 -4.51 -41.41
C LEU A 25 1.00 -3.26 -40.79
N VAL A 26 1.74 -3.40 -39.71
CA VAL A 26 2.49 -2.33 -39.05
C VAL A 26 3.55 -1.77 -40.01
N GLU A 27 4.34 -2.65 -40.63
CA GLU A 27 5.38 -2.25 -41.60
C GLU A 27 4.78 -1.59 -42.87
N ALA A 28 3.61 -2.06 -43.32
CA ALA A 28 2.99 -1.57 -44.55
C ALA A 28 2.28 -0.23 -44.41
N ASN A 29 1.86 0.17 -43.20
CA ASN A 29 0.99 1.32 -42.99
C ASN A 29 1.61 2.46 -42.18
N ASP A 30 2.89 2.38 -41.82
CA ASP A 30 3.62 3.41 -41.07
C ASP A 30 2.84 3.91 -39.80
N PHE A 31 2.32 2.95 -39.04
CA PHE A 31 1.63 3.27 -37.78
C PHE A 31 2.59 3.90 -36.79
N ASP A 32 2.05 4.76 -35.93
CA ASP A 32 2.76 5.28 -34.77
C ASP A 32 3.35 4.11 -33.94
N PRO A 33 4.60 4.22 -33.46
CA PRO A 33 5.24 3.18 -32.65
C PRO A 33 4.38 2.69 -31.47
N GLU A 34 3.71 3.60 -30.78
CA GLU A 34 2.83 3.28 -29.64
C GLU A 34 1.62 2.42 -30.10
N VAL A 35 0.99 2.78 -31.22
CA VAL A 35 -0.13 2.01 -31.77
C VAL A 35 0.34 0.62 -32.22
N SER A 36 1.54 0.54 -32.78
CA SER A 36 2.15 -0.72 -33.21
C SER A 36 2.41 -1.65 -32.02
N GLU A 37 2.86 -1.09 -30.91
CA GLU A 37 3.08 -1.82 -29.67
C GLU A 37 1.76 -2.30 -29.07
N MET A 38 0.74 -1.46 -28.97
CA MET A 38 -0.60 -1.86 -28.50
C MET A 38 -1.17 -3.02 -29.30
N LEU A 39 -1.00 -3.02 -30.63
CA LEU A 39 -1.47 -4.11 -31.50
C LEU A 39 -0.76 -5.45 -31.20
N ARG A 40 0.54 -5.41 -30.91
CA ARG A 40 1.30 -6.59 -30.50
C ARG A 40 0.86 -7.06 -29.10
N ASN A 41 0.68 -6.14 -28.18
CA ASN A 41 0.26 -6.44 -26.80
C ASN A 41 -1.10 -7.13 -26.73
N VAL A 42 -2.05 -6.74 -27.58
CA VAL A 42 -3.36 -7.43 -27.67
C VAL A 42 -3.22 -8.91 -28.01
N LEU A 43 -2.25 -9.27 -28.86
CA LEU A 43 -2.04 -10.69 -29.23
C LEU A 43 -1.39 -11.51 -28.12
N THR A 44 -0.62 -10.88 -27.24
CA THR A 44 0.02 -11.57 -26.11
C THR A 44 -0.91 -11.72 -24.91
N LEU A 45 -2.03 -10.99 -24.89
CA LEU A 45 -2.95 -10.95 -23.75
C LEU A 45 -3.54 -12.32 -23.40
N SER A 46 -3.81 -13.16 -24.42
CA SER A 46 -4.33 -14.52 -24.24
C SER A 46 -3.30 -15.52 -23.70
N GLU A 47 -2.01 -15.21 -23.83
CA GLU A 47 -0.91 -16.02 -23.29
C GLU A 47 -0.52 -15.60 -21.87
N THR A 48 -0.79 -14.33 -21.49
CA THR A 48 -0.48 -13.78 -20.18
C THR A 48 -1.46 -14.32 -19.15
N LEU A 49 -0.95 -14.82 -18.04
CA LEU A 49 -1.78 -15.34 -16.95
C LEU A 49 -2.01 -14.29 -15.88
N THR A 50 -3.14 -14.42 -15.18
CA THR A 50 -3.55 -13.50 -14.09
C THR A 50 -2.44 -13.33 -13.03
N ARG A 51 -1.70 -14.39 -12.68
CA ARG A 51 -0.59 -14.33 -11.71
C ARG A 51 0.55 -13.42 -12.12
N GLU A 52 0.72 -13.16 -13.43
CA GLU A 52 1.82 -12.34 -13.95
C GLU A 52 1.54 -10.84 -13.78
N ILE A 53 0.25 -10.47 -13.71
CA ILE A 53 -0.19 -9.07 -13.63
C ILE A 53 -0.78 -8.69 -12.26
N MET A 54 -1.09 -9.68 -11.40
CA MET A 54 -1.72 -9.41 -10.10
C MET A 54 -0.81 -8.65 -9.14
N VAL A 55 -1.41 -7.95 -8.20
CA VAL A 55 -0.76 -7.51 -6.97
C VAL A 55 -0.67 -8.72 -6.04
N PRO A 56 0.53 -9.19 -5.68
CA PRO A 56 0.68 -10.36 -4.81
C PRO A 56 0.11 -10.09 -3.40
N ARG A 57 -0.27 -11.16 -2.70
CA ARG A 57 -0.88 -11.07 -1.35
C ARG A 57 -0.07 -10.24 -0.36
N THR A 58 1.26 -10.28 -0.46
CA THR A 58 2.17 -9.53 0.40
C THR A 58 2.09 -8.02 0.19
N ASP A 59 1.66 -7.59 -1.00
CA ASP A 59 1.56 -6.19 -1.40
C ASP A 59 0.12 -5.66 -1.32
N MET A 60 -0.84 -6.50 -0.91
CA MET A 60 -2.25 -6.09 -0.80
C MET A 60 -2.47 -5.14 0.37
N ILE A 61 -3.15 -4.03 0.10
CA ILE A 61 -3.67 -3.14 1.15
C ILE A 61 -5.07 -3.64 1.51
N CYS A 62 -5.19 -4.15 2.72
CA CYS A 62 -6.44 -4.70 3.28
C CYS A 62 -6.87 -3.92 4.51
N ILE A 63 -8.13 -4.13 4.92
CA ILE A 63 -8.69 -3.64 6.18
C ILE A 63 -9.31 -4.82 6.93
N GLU A 64 -9.15 -4.87 8.25
CA GLU A 64 -9.73 -5.92 9.08
C GLU A 64 -11.25 -5.72 9.25
N ARG A 65 -11.98 -6.85 9.37
CA ARG A 65 -13.38 -6.81 9.76
C ARG A 65 -13.53 -6.10 11.09
N GLY A 66 -14.42 -5.49 11.52
CA GLY A 66 -14.51 -4.78 12.81
C GLY A 66 -13.88 -3.39 12.80
N GLU A 67 -13.10 -3.06 11.77
CA GLU A 67 -12.65 -1.70 11.57
C GLU A 67 -13.80 -0.78 11.14
N THR A 68 -13.71 0.51 11.50
CA THR A 68 -14.79 1.46 11.25
C THR A 68 -14.75 2.02 9.82
N LEU A 69 -15.89 2.56 9.36
CA LEU A 69 -15.94 3.31 8.11
C LEU A 69 -15.01 4.52 8.12
N GLU A 70 -14.75 5.12 9.31
CA GLU A 70 -13.78 6.19 9.46
C GLU A 70 -12.37 5.72 9.07
N ASN A 71 -11.95 4.58 9.60
CA ASN A 71 -10.62 4.01 9.33
C ASN A 71 -10.50 3.59 7.87
N MET A 72 -11.56 3.04 7.28
CA MET A 72 -11.61 2.76 5.85
C MET A 72 -11.46 4.03 5.00
N LEU A 73 -12.17 5.11 5.32
CA LEU A 73 -12.06 6.38 4.59
C LEU A 73 -10.67 6.98 4.70
N LYS A 74 -10.05 6.92 5.89
CA LYS A 74 -8.65 7.32 6.09
C LYS A 74 -7.69 6.46 5.26
N LEU A 75 -7.91 5.14 5.25
CA LEU A 75 -7.10 4.22 4.45
C LEU A 75 -7.20 4.52 2.96
N CYS A 76 -8.43 4.68 2.42
CA CYS A 76 -8.66 5.07 1.03
C CYS A 76 -8.00 6.41 0.68
N SER A 77 -8.09 7.41 1.57
CA SER A 77 -7.50 8.73 1.36
C SER A 77 -5.97 8.67 1.32
N ARG A 78 -5.36 7.86 2.17
CA ARG A 78 -3.89 7.72 2.25
C ARG A 78 -3.31 6.84 1.15
N SER A 79 -3.99 5.73 0.83
CA SER A 79 -3.53 4.78 -0.19
C SER A 79 -3.92 5.19 -1.61
N GLY A 80 -4.93 6.05 -1.77
CA GLY A 80 -5.50 6.42 -3.07
C GLY A 80 -6.36 5.32 -3.70
N PHE A 81 -6.60 4.21 -2.99
CA PHE A 81 -7.42 3.11 -3.51
C PHE A 81 -8.91 3.32 -3.21
N SER A 82 -9.75 2.98 -4.18
CA SER A 82 -11.21 3.08 -4.06
C SER A 82 -11.88 1.77 -3.67
N ARG A 83 -11.14 0.67 -3.63
CA ARG A 83 -11.64 -0.68 -3.34
C ARG A 83 -10.62 -1.39 -2.46
N ILE A 84 -11.06 -1.78 -1.27
CA ILE A 84 -10.20 -2.37 -0.25
C ILE A 84 -10.75 -3.74 0.10
N PRO A 85 -9.96 -4.82 -0.02
CA PRO A 85 -10.32 -6.12 0.52
C PRO A 85 -10.52 -6.03 2.04
N VAL A 86 -11.58 -6.67 2.53
CA VAL A 86 -11.89 -6.81 3.96
C VAL A 86 -11.55 -8.23 4.36
N ILE A 87 -10.68 -8.39 5.33
CA ILE A 87 -10.19 -9.66 5.82
C ILE A 87 -10.58 -9.88 7.29
N GLY A 88 -10.60 -11.13 7.71
CA GLY A 88 -10.78 -11.50 9.10
C GLY A 88 -9.45 -11.57 9.86
N ASP A 89 -9.13 -12.74 10.39
CA ASP A 89 -7.94 -12.93 11.21
C ASP A 89 -6.64 -12.94 10.40
N ASP A 90 -6.72 -13.31 9.13
CA ASP A 90 -5.61 -13.27 8.18
C ASP A 90 -6.10 -12.97 6.74
N VAL A 91 -5.16 -12.90 5.80
CA VAL A 91 -5.46 -12.57 4.38
C VAL A 91 -6.30 -13.65 3.70
N ASP A 92 -6.19 -14.91 4.14
CA ASP A 92 -6.96 -16.03 3.58
C ASP A 92 -8.42 -16.05 4.10
N ASP A 93 -8.70 -15.37 5.23
CA ASP A 93 -10.08 -15.15 5.73
C ASP A 93 -10.72 -13.93 5.05
N LEU A 94 -10.96 -14.04 3.75
CA LEU A 94 -11.54 -12.94 2.97
C LEU A 94 -13.04 -12.81 3.25
N VAL A 95 -13.46 -11.67 3.80
CA VAL A 95 -14.87 -11.29 4.01
C VAL A 95 -15.49 -10.76 2.73
N GLY A 96 -14.73 -9.97 1.95
CA GLY A 96 -15.16 -9.41 0.68
C GLY A 96 -14.42 -8.15 0.31
N VAL A 97 -15.07 -7.26 -0.45
CA VAL A 97 -14.47 -5.99 -0.89
C VAL A 97 -15.35 -4.81 -0.49
N ALA A 98 -14.77 -3.85 0.21
CA ALA A 98 -15.41 -2.58 0.55
C ALA A 98 -15.06 -1.51 -0.49
N TYR A 99 -16.07 -0.69 -0.84
CA TYR A 99 -15.94 0.37 -1.86
C TYR A 99 -16.01 1.74 -1.21
N LEU A 100 -15.06 2.61 -1.52
CA LEU A 100 -15.04 4.02 -1.07
C LEU A 100 -16.38 4.72 -1.32
N LYS A 101 -16.98 4.53 -2.50
CA LYS A 101 -18.28 5.14 -2.84
C LYS A 101 -19.42 4.73 -1.91
N ASP A 102 -19.39 3.50 -1.37
CA ASP A 102 -20.41 3.00 -0.47
C ASP A 102 -20.19 3.53 0.96
N ALA A 103 -18.92 3.63 1.40
CA ALA A 103 -18.58 4.28 2.66
C ALA A 103 -18.99 5.77 2.65
N VAL A 104 -18.68 6.50 1.58
CA VAL A 104 -19.10 7.89 1.41
C VAL A 104 -20.62 8.01 1.40
N ARG A 105 -21.34 7.13 0.67
CA ARG A 105 -22.82 7.13 0.65
C ARG A 105 -23.42 6.87 2.03
N ALA A 106 -22.81 5.97 2.81
CA ALA A 106 -23.28 5.64 4.15
C ALA A 106 -23.10 6.79 5.14
N THR A 107 -22.04 7.59 4.98
CA THR A 107 -21.63 8.62 5.96
C THR A 107 -22.07 10.04 5.57
N ALA A 108 -22.24 10.35 4.27
CA ALA A 108 -22.45 11.71 3.76
C ALA A 108 -23.64 12.45 4.39
N PHE A 109 -24.73 11.73 4.70
CA PHE A 109 -25.93 12.30 5.29
C PHE A 109 -26.26 11.75 6.69
N ASN A 110 -25.36 10.91 7.24
CA ASN A 110 -25.47 10.32 8.56
C ASN A 110 -24.09 10.27 9.22
N PRO A 111 -23.64 11.37 9.86
CA PRO A 111 -22.32 11.41 10.50
C PRO A 111 -22.11 10.31 11.55
N ALA A 112 -23.17 9.86 12.23
CA ALA A 112 -23.06 8.76 13.19
C ALA A 112 -22.70 7.41 12.54
N ALA A 113 -22.89 7.26 11.23
CA ALA A 113 -22.51 6.05 10.51
C ALA A 113 -21.00 5.87 10.37
N ILE A 114 -20.22 6.91 10.64
CA ILE A 114 -18.74 6.85 10.52
C ILE A 114 -18.11 5.81 11.48
N SER A 115 -18.76 5.57 12.62
CA SER A 115 -18.35 4.59 13.62
C SER A 115 -18.90 3.18 13.37
N ARG A 116 -19.62 2.96 12.27
CA ARG A 116 -20.13 1.62 11.91
C ARG A 116 -19.01 0.77 11.35
N ASP A 117 -19.15 -0.53 11.55
CA ASP A 117 -18.29 -1.56 10.99
C ASP A 117 -18.22 -1.51 9.46
N VAL A 118 -17.02 -1.69 8.92
CA VAL A 118 -16.77 -1.80 7.47
C VAL A 118 -17.55 -2.95 6.84
N GLU A 119 -17.79 -4.05 7.58
CA GLU A 119 -18.60 -5.18 7.12
C GLU A 119 -20.00 -4.76 6.62
N SER A 120 -20.56 -3.68 7.18
CA SER A 120 -21.88 -3.19 6.78
C SER A 120 -22.00 -2.74 5.32
N ILE A 121 -20.89 -2.56 4.62
CA ILE A 121 -20.83 -2.12 3.22
C ILE A 121 -20.05 -3.07 2.30
N VAL A 122 -19.63 -4.22 2.82
CA VAL A 122 -18.87 -5.22 2.04
C VAL A 122 -19.74 -5.80 0.94
N ARG A 123 -19.13 -6.06 -0.18
CA ARG A 123 -19.71 -6.76 -1.32
C ARG A 123 -18.99 -8.08 -1.57
N ASP A 124 -19.71 -9.05 -2.12
CA ASP A 124 -19.13 -10.33 -2.54
C ASP A 124 -17.98 -10.09 -3.53
N PRO A 125 -16.82 -10.72 -3.32
CA PRO A 125 -15.68 -10.59 -4.19
C PRO A 125 -15.87 -11.44 -5.44
N MET A 126 -15.26 -11.01 -6.55
CA MET A 126 -15.04 -11.86 -7.70
C MET A 126 -13.78 -12.69 -7.45
N LEU A 127 -13.92 -14.01 -7.39
CA LEU A 127 -12.79 -14.92 -7.24
C LEU A 127 -12.37 -15.44 -8.63
N VAL A 128 -11.08 -15.48 -8.89
CA VAL A 128 -10.51 -15.98 -10.15
C VAL A 128 -9.26 -16.82 -9.87
N PRO A 129 -9.03 -17.91 -10.57
CA PRO A 129 -7.80 -18.69 -10.43
C PRO A 129 -6.59 -17.91 -11.00
N GLU A 130 -5.42 -18.08 -10.40
CA GLU A 130 -4.18 -17.44 -10.85
C GLU A 130 -3.73 -17.89 -12.27
N SER A 131 -4.16 -19.05 -12.71
CA SER A 131 -3.88 -19.62 -14.05
C SER A 131 -4.83 -19.11 -15.15
N LYS A 132 -5.77 -18.21 -14.82
CA LYS A 132 -6.72 -17.69 -15.80
C LYS A 132 -6.02 -16.75 -16.79
N PRO A 133 -6.24 -16.90 -18.12
CA PRO A 133 -5.76 -15.95 -19.12
C PRO A 133 -6.34 -14.55 -18.91
N VAL A 134 -5.52 -13.52 -19.16
CA VAL A 134 -5.87 -12.12 -18.88
C VAL A 134 -7.00 -11.61 -19.78
N ASP A 135 -7.08 -12.06 -21.02
CA ASP A 135 -8.19 -11.73 -21.94
C ASP A 135 -9.54 -12.25 -21.42
N ASP A 136 -9.58 -13.49 -20.95
CA ASP A 136 -10.76 -14.09 -20.33
C ASP A 136 -11.16 -13.39 -19.04
N LEU A 137 -10.15 -13.01 -18.23
CA LEU A 137 -10.35 -12.21 -17.04
C LEU A 137 -10.98 -10.85 -17.38
N PHE A 138 -10.40 -10.14 -18.33
CA PHE A 138 -10.88 -8.83 -18.79
C PHE A 138 -12.34 -8.91 -19.26
N HIS A 139 -12.67 -9.89 -20.10
CA HIS A 139 -14.04 -10.10 -20.55
C HIS A 139 -15.01 -10.46 -19.41
N GLN A 140 -14.57 -11.23 -18.43
CA GLN A 140 -15.37 -11.54 -17.25
C GLN A 140 -15.64 -10.30 -16.42
N MET A 141 -14.60 -9.48 -16.15
CA MET A 141 -14.72 -8.21 -15.40
C MET A 141 -15.69 -7.24 -16.10
N GLN A 142 -15.60 -7.11 -17.42
CA GLN A 142 -16.53 -6.29 -18.21
C GLN A 142 -17.99 -6.75 -18.08
N ARG A 143 -18.24 -8.05 -18.25
CA ARG A 143 -19.60 -8.64 -18.19
C ARG A 143 -20.22 -8.46 -16.80
N THR A 144 -19.44 -8.67 -15.75
CA THR A 144 -19.90 -8.57 -14.35
C THR A 144 -19.87 -7.14 -13.82
N ARG A 145 -19.25 -6.20 -14.56
CA ARG A 145 -19.02 -4.81 -14.14
C ARG A 145 -18.26 -4.71 -12.81
N GLN A 146 -17.37 -5.65 -12.59
CA GLN A 146 -16.46 -5.65 -11.45
C GLN A 146 -15.09 -5.14 -11.89
N HIS A 147 -14.49 -4.28 -11.11
CA HIS A 147 -13.21 -3.64 -11.41
C HIS A 147 -12.06 -4.18 -10.55
N VAL A 148 -12.34 -5.14 -9.70
CA VAL A 148 -11.35 -5.84 -8.88
C VAL A 148 -11.78 -7.30 -8.78
N ALA A 149 -10.80 -8.19 -8.89
CA ALA A 149 -10.97 -9.61 -8.62
C ALA A 149 -9.90 -10.05 -7.60
N ILE A 150 -10.26 -10.96 -6.74
CA ILE A 150 -9.33 -11.62 -5.83
C ILE A 150 -8.85 -12.90 -6.52
N VAL A 151 -7.54 -13.05 -6.54
CA VAL A 151 -6.87 -14.17 -7.19
C VAL A 151 -6.64 -15.26 -6.16
N VAL A 152 -7.02 -16.49 -6.52
CA VAL A 152 -6.90 -17.66 -5.65
C VAL A 152 -5.94 -18.69 -6.27
N ASP A 153 -5.16 -19.33 -5.39
CA ASP A 153 -4.28 -20.44 -5.77
C ASP A 153 -5.03 -21.79 -5.88
N GLU A 154 -4.32 -22.86 -6.19
CA GLU A 154 -4.87 -24.21 -6.36
C GLU A 154 -5.40 -24.83 -5.05
N TYR A 155 -5.02 -24.28 -3.91
CA TYR A 155 -5.42 -24.73 -2.58
C TYR A 155 -6.57 -23.92 -2.01
N GLY A 156 -7.01 -22.87 -2.73
CA GLY A 156 -8.07 -21.96 -2.29
C GLY A 156 -7.58 -20.81 -1.40
N GLY A 157 -6.27 -20.66 -1.23
CA GLY A 157 -5.66 -19.52 -0.56
C GLY A 157 -5.67 -18.27 -1.45
N ILE A 158 -5.58 -17.09 -0.82
CA ILE A 158 -5.47 -15.82 -1.55
C ILE A 158 -4.05 -15.64 -2.06
N ALA A 159 -3.89 -15.66 -3.39
CA ALA A 159 -2.62 -15.38 -4.07
C ALA A 159 -2.38 -13.88 -4.25
N GLY A 160 -3.46 -13.10 -4.47
CA GLY A 160 -3.35 -11.68 -4.70
C GLY A 160 -4.68 -11.03 -5.11
N LEU A 161 -4.60 -9.87 -5.70
CA LEU A 161 -5.72 -9.20 -6.36
C LEU A 161 -5.30 -8.65 -7.72
N VAL A 162 -6.26 -8.46 -8.60
CA VAL A 162 -6.06 -7.85 -9.91
C VAL A 162 -7.19 -6.88 -10.18
N THR A 163 -6.86 -5.75 -10.82
CA THR A 163 -7.84 -4.75 -11.23
C THR A 163 -8.05 -4.76 -12.74
N ILE A 164 -9.15 -4.19 -13.21
CA ILE A 164 -9.39 -4.04 -14.65
C ILE A 164 -8.34 -3.12 -15.27
N GLU A 165 -7.87 -2.17 -14.49
CA GLU A 165 -6.81 -1.26 -14.86
C GLU A 165 -5.49 -2.00 -15.14
N ASP A 166 -5.14 -3.05 -14.37
CA ASP A 166 -3.96 -3.89 -14.61
C ASP A 166 -4.07 -4.66 -15.93
N THR A 167 -5.28 -5.11 -16.28
CA THR A 167 -5.51 -5.80 -17.56
C THR A 167 -5.41 -4.86 -18.78
N ILE A 168 -5.85 -3.61 -18.63
CA ILE A 168 -5.74 -2.59 -19.68
C ILE A 168 -4.27 -2.18 -19.89
N GLU A 169 -3.50 -2.12 -18.83
CA GLU A 169 -2.07 -1.78 -18.88
C GLU A 169 -1.27 -2.77 -19.75
N GLN A 170 -1.67 -4.06 -19.76
CA GLN A 170 -1.06 -5.04 -20.64
C GLN A 170 -1.26 -4.72 -22.13
N ILE A 171 -2.29 -3.96 -22.48
CA ILE A 171 -2.58 -3.53 -23.86
C ILE A 171 -1.88 -2.23 -24.18
N VAL A 172 -2.06 -1.23 -23.30
CA VAL A 172 -1.62 0.16 -23.54
C VAL A 172 -0.12 0.36 -23.26
N GLY A 173 0.48 -0.53 -22.47
CA GLY A 173 1.82 -0.35 -21.91
C GLY A 173 1.80 0.51 -20.63
N GLU A 174 2.97 0.73 -20.04
CA GLU A 174 3.11 1.60 -18.88
C GLU A 174 2.68 3.02 -19.25
N LEU A 175 1.58 3.48 -18.65
CA LEU A 175 1.20 4.89 -18.71
C LEU A 175 2.13 5.63 -17.73
N GLU A 176 3.15 6.29 -18.25
CA GLU A 176 3.99 7.19 -17.47
C GLU A 176 3.09 8.24 -16.80
N ASP A 177 3.06 8.23 -15.46
CA ASP A 177 2.42 9.30 -14.70
C ASP A 177 3.36 10.52 -14.72
N GLU A 178 2.82 11.72 -14.87
CA GLU A 178 3.60 12.98 -14.90
C GLU A 178 4.50 13.13 -13.66
N HIS A 179 4.23 12.35 -12.60
CA HIS A 179 4.98 12.28 -11.35
C HIS A 179 6.12 11.24 -11.32
N ASP A 180 6.26 10.38 -12.34
CA ASP A 180 7.31 9.34 -12.38
C ASP A 180 8.75 9.89 -12.56
N ARG A 181 8.89 11.19 -12.80
CA ARG A 181 10.20 11.85 -12.96
C ARG A 181 11.07 11.86 -11.71
N THR A 182 10.53 11.51 -10.56
CA THR A 182 11.26 11.44 -9.28
C THR A 182 12.00 10.11 -9.04
N GLN A 183 11.91 9.16 -9.96
CA GLN A 183 12.48 7.81 -9.77
C GLN A 183 14.02 7.75 -9.79
N HIS A 184 14.70 8.83 -10.16
CA HIS A 184 16.17 8.92 -10.26
C HIS A 184 16.76 10.07 -9.43
N ALA A 185 16.01 10.63 -8.49
CA ALA A 185 16.55 11.65 -7.61
C ALA A 185 17.51 11.02 -6.57
N ASP A 186 18.62 11.70 -6.30
CA ASP A 186 19.50 11.38 -5.19
C ASP A 186 18.86 11.84 -3.86
N PRO A 187 19.30 11.30 -2.69
CA PRO A 187 18.87 11.83 -1.40
C PRO A 187 19.12 13.35 -1.29
N GLU A 188 18.10 14.11 -0.92
CA GLU A 188 18.15 15.56 -0.80
C GLU A 188 17.95 16.00 0.65
N GLN A 189 18.83 16.86 1.15
CA GLN A 189 18.68 17.46 2.48
C GLN A 189 17.63 18.57 2.42
N ILE A 190 16.49 18.37 3.10
CA ILE A 190 15.36 19.30 3.13
C ILE A 190 15.28 20.12 4.43
N GLY A 191 16.17 19.87 5.38
CA GLY A 191 16.22 20.57 6.67
C GLY A 191 17.44 20.17 7.49
N GLU A 192 17.54 20.72 8.70
CA GLU A 192 18.59 20.35 9.64
C GLU A 192 18.39 18.88 10.07
N ASN A 193 19.33 18.01 9.70
CA ASN A 193 19.25 16.55 9.89
C ASN A 193 17.97 15.91 9.34
N LYS A 194 17.35 16.49 8.32
CA LYS A 194 16.16 15.98 7.67
C LYS A 194 16.38 15.80 6.18
N TRP A 195 16.15 14.57 5.71
CA TRP A 195 16.43 14.16 4.35
C TRP A 195 15.19 13.60 3.66
N SER A 196 15.01 13.97 2.40
CA SER A 196 14.06 13.35 1.48
C SER A 196 14.79 12.31 0.65
N MET A 197 14.40 11.07 0.75
CA MET A 197 15.08 9.95 0.12
C MET A 197 14.13 9.22 -0.82
N PRO A 198 14.55 8.88 -2.05
CA PRO A 198 13.84 7.91 -2.86
C PRO A 198 13.68 6.58 -2.11
N ALA A 199 12.54 5.93 -2.26
CA ALA A 199 12.25 4.67 -1.58
C ALA A 199 13.28 3.56 -1.86
N ARG A 200 13.95 3.62 -3.02
CA ARG A 200 15.01 2.68 -3.46
C ARG A 200 16.41 3.00 -2.96
N THR A 201 16.58 4.09 -2.23
CA THR A 201 17.90 4.46 -1.68
C THR A 201 18.47 3.27 -0.91
N PRO A 202 19.71 2.85 -1.20
CA PRO A 202 20.37 1.77 -0.47
C PRO A 202 20.48 2.09 1.03
N ILE A 203 20.44 1.07 1.87
CA ILE A 203 20.63 1.23 3.33
C ILE A 203 22.03 1.82 3.61
N ALA A 204 23.06 1.44 2.85
CA ALA A 204 24.40 1.96 3.02
C ALA A 204 24.47 3.49 2.88
N ASP A 205 23.68 4.09 1.98
CA ASP A 205 23.62 5.55 1.83
C ASP A 205 22.95 6.21 3.04
N LEU A 206 21.92 5.55 3.62
CA LEU A 206 21.28 6.00 4.85
C LEU A 206 22.25 5.95 6.04
N GLU A 207 23.01 4.87 6.15
CA GLU A 207 24.05 4.69 7.19
C GLU A 207 25.14 5.74 7.09
N GLU A 208 25.61 6.04 5.88
CA GLU A 208 26.64 7.07 5.63
C GLU A 208 26.11 8.47 5.99
N ILE A 209 24.88 8.81 5.60
CA ILE A 209 24.29 10.13 5.81
C ILE A 209 24.06 10.41 7.30
N PHE A 210 23.62 9.41 8.08
CA PHE A 210 23.27 9.58 9.49
C PHE A 210 24.33 9.05 10.47
N GLU A 211 25.46 8.52 9.96
CA GLU A 211 26.56 7.93 10.73
C GLU A 211 26.07 6.85 11.73
N ILE A 212 25.19 6.00 11.28
CA ILE A 212 24.59 4.89 12.05
C ILE A 212 24.89 3.54 11.40
N ASP A 213 24.72 2.48 12.18
CA ASP A 213 24.82 1.09 11.72
C ASP A 213 23.43 0.42 11.84
N ILE A 214 22.92 -0.11 10.72
CA ILE A 214 21.64 -0.81 10.62
C ILE A 214 21.93 -2.29 10.37
N ASP A 215 22.05 -3.05 11.43
CA ASP A 215 22.32 -4.49 11.42
C ASP A 215 21.05 -5.28 11.00
N GLU A 216 20.76 -5.23 9.69
CA GLU A 216 19.57 -5.86 9.08
C GLU A 216 19.95 -6.52 7.75
N ASP A 217 20.46 -7.75 7.82
CA ASP A 217 21.03 -8.51 6.69
C ASP A 217 20.05 -8.81 5.54
N ASP A 218 18.74 -8.68 5.75
CA ASP A 218 17.68 -9.02 4.81
C ASP A 218 16.98 -7.78 4.18
N VAL A 219 17.58 -6.59 4.32
CA VAL A 219 17.02 -5.33 3.83
C VAL A 219 18.07 -4.54 3.05
N ASP A 220 17.80 -4.28 1.76
CA ASP A 220 18.73 -3.56 0.88
C ASP A 220 18.36 -2.07 0.71
N THR A 221 17.10 -1.67 1.00
CA THR A 221 16.61 -0.31 0.69
C THR A 221 15.85 0.32 1.85
N VAL A 222 15.77 1.64 1.85
CA VAL A 222 15.00 2.42 2.85
C VAL A 222 13.51 2.02 2.85
N TYR A 223 12.94 1.69 1.69
CA TYR A 223 11.59 1.13 1.60
C TYR A 223 11.48 -0.25 2.26
N GLY A 224 12.44 -1.13 2.00
CA GLY A 224 12.49 -2.45 2.62
C GLY A 224 12.57 -2.34 4.14
N LEU A 225 13.42 -1.45 4.66
CA LEU A 225 13.54 -1.17 6.09
C LEU A 225 12.20 -0.69 6.68
N LEU A 226 11.55 0.27 6.04
CA LEU A 226 10.25 0.78 6.50
C LEU A 226 9.19 -0.33 6.49
N THR A 227 9.16 -1.17 5.44
CA THR A 227 8.24 -2.32 5.32
C THR A 227 8.46 -3.33 6.44
N LYS A 228 9.72 -3.68 6.71
CA LYS A 228 10.09 -4.62 7.79
C LYS A 228 9.66 -4.09 9.15
N LEU A 229 9.95 -2.83 9.44
CA LEU A 229 9.59 -2.21 10.72
C LEU A 229 8.07 -2.12 10.95
N LEU A 230 7.30 -1.95 9.88
CA LEU A 230 5.83 -1.89 9.94
C LEU A 230 5.17 -3.27 9.94
N GLY A 231 5.87 -4.32 9.46
CA GLY A 231 5.30 -5.64 9.25
C GLY A 231 4.19 -5.68 8.17
N ARG A 232 4.07 -4.61 7.37
CA ARG A 232 3.08 -4.47 6.28
C ARG A 232 3.56 -3.47 5.25
N VAL A 233 2.89 -3.47 4.09
CA VAL A 233 3.16 -2.51 3.01
C VAL A 233 2.95 -1.08 3.51
N PRO A 234 3.95 -0.20 3.40
CA PRO A 234 3.79 1.21 3.77
C PRO A 234 2.91 1.95 2.76
N ILE A 235 2.10 2.87 3.26
CA ILE A 235 1.34 3.85 2.48
C ILE A 235 1.73 5.26 2.90
N VAL A 236 1.37 6.26 2.12
CA VAL A 236 1.63 7.67 2.46
C VAL A 236 1.18 7.98 3.89
N GLY A 237 2.07 8.59 4.68
CA GLY A 237 1.88 8.86 6.11
C GLY A 237 2.18 7.66 7.03
N SER A 238 2.68 6.53 6.52
CA SER A 238 3.23 5.46 7.36
C SER A 238 4.54 5.92 7.99
N THR A 239 4.70 5.63 9.29
CA THR A 239 5.86 6.07 10.06
C THR A 239 6.40 4.94 10.90
N ALA A 240 7.71 4.79 10.94
CA ALA A 240 8.40 3.88 11.86
C ALA A 240 9.64 4.56 12.44
N VAL A 241 10.11 4.05 13.58
CA VAL A 241 11.30 4.56 14.27
C VAL A 241 12.30 3.42 14.46
N THR A 242 13.54 3.64 14.06
CA THR A 242 14.65 2.72 14.27
C THR A 242 15.96 3.48 14.50
N ARG A 243 16.84 2.99 15.38
CA ARG A 243 18.17 3.57 15.64
C ARG A 243 18.15 5.09 15.90
N GLY A 244 17.08 5.62 16.51
CA GLY A 244 16.94 7.07 16.75
C GLY A 244 16.52 7.87 15.52
N LEU A 245 16.19 7.23 14.41
CA LEU A 245 15.64 7.86 13.21
C LEU A 245 14.14 7.57 13.07
N ARG A 246 13.40 8.56 12.59
CA ARG A 246 12.01 8.44 12.15
C ARG A 246 11.97 8.43 10.64
N LEU A 247 11.42 7.36 10.08
CA LEU A 247 11.16 7.21 8.65
C LEU A 247 9.68 7.48 8.40
N THR A 248 9.36 8.36 7.47
CA THR A 248 7.97 8.71 7.12
C THR A 248 7.77 8.64 5.62
N ALA A 249 6.85 7.80 5.15
CA ALA A 249 6.43 7.77 3.76
C ALA A 249 5.64 9.05 3.43
N VAL A 250 6.11 9.85 2.49
CA VAL A 250 5.50 11.16 2.18
C VAL A 250 4.85 11.22 0.81
N ASP A 251 5.30 10.38 -0.12
CA ASP A 251 4.78 10.37 -1.48
C ASP A 251 4.70 8.95 -2.04
N SER A 252 3.88 8.77 -3.08
CA SER A 252 3.71 7.50 -3.78
C SER A 252 3.62 7.75 -5.27
N ALA A 253 4.17 6.84 -6.07
CA ALA A 253 4.20 6.92 -7.51
C ALA A 253 3.62 5.67 -8.18
N GLY A 254 3.32 5.81 -9.45
CA GLY A 254 2.77 4.77 -10.28
C GLY A 254 1.33 4.38 -9.92
N ARG A 255 0.72 3.55 -10.76
CA ARG A 255 -0.66 3.10 -10.61
C ARG A 255 -0.89 2.30 -9.32
N ARG A 256 0.09 1.50 -8.92
CA ARG A 256 0.04 0.70 -7.68
C ARG A 256 0.27 1.51 -6.41
N LYS A 257 0.44 2.84 -6.54
CA LYS A 257 0.63 3.77 -5.41
C LYS A 257 1.71 3.30 -4.44
N LYS A 258 2.79 2.70 -4.97
CA LYS A 258 3.96 2.34 -4.16
C LYS A 258 4.62 3.60 -3.63
N VAL A 259 5.05 3.57 -2.37
CA VAL A 259 5.79 4.69 -1.77
C VAL A 259 7.04 4.97 -2.61
N SER A 260 7.16 6.20 -3.06
CA SER A 260 8.28 6.67 -3.90
C SER A 260 9.30 7.48 -3.12
N THR A 261 8.85 8.16 -2.05
CA THR A 261 9.68 9.06 -1.27
C THR A 261 9.47 8.85 0.22
N ILE A 262 10.56 8.76 0.96
CA ILE A 262 10.59 8.61 2.41
C ILE A 262 11.40 9.76 3.00
N VAL A 263 10.82 10.45 3.96
CA VAL A 263 11.53 11.45 4.75
C VAL A 263 12.13 10.77 5.96
N VAL A 264 13.42 11.01 6.18
CA VAL A 264 14.17 10.51 7.33
C VAL A 264 14.67 11.67 8.15
N GLU A 265 14.42 11.64 9.45
CA GLU A 265 14.81 12.65 10.42
C GLU A 265 15.11 12.02 11.78
N PRO A 266 15.91 12.65 12.66
CA PRO A 266 16.07 12.17 14.02
C PRO A 266 14.72 12.07 14.73
N ALA A 267 14.48 10.96 15.42
CA ALA A 267 13.30 10.81 16.25
C ALA A 267 13.49 11.70 17.50
N HIS A 268 12.79 12.84 17.55
CA HIS A 268 12.70 13.58 18.79
C HIS A 268 12.00 12.71 19.83
N VAL A 269 12.73 12.37 20.88
CA VAL A 269 12.12 11.85 22.10
C VAL A 269 11.39 13.03 22.72
N GLU A 270 10.06 13.10 22.58
CA GLU A 270 9.26 14.07 23.33
C GLU A 270 9.45 13.80 24.83
N GLY A 271 10.12 14.72 25.51
CA GLY A 271 9.95 15.06 26.91
C GLY A 271 10.33 13.99 27.94
N VAL A 272 11.61 13.97 28.33
CA VAL A 272 11.87 13.94 29.78
C VAL A 272 12.24 15.38 30.16
N ASP A 273 11.30 16.10 30.73
CA ASP A 273 11.54 17.34 31.47
C ASP A 273 12.52 16.99 32.59
N GLU A 274 13.81 17.29 32.38
CA GLU A 274 14.77 17.40 33.47
C GLU A 274 14.56 18.74 34.17
N THR A 275 13.52 18.80 34.98
CA THR A 275 13.39 19.79 36.05
C THR A 275 13.29 19.07 37.36
N GLU A 276 14.45 18.67 37.88
CA GLU A 276 14.64 18.51 39.32
C GLU A 276 16.15 18.45 39.61
N GLN A 277 16.66 19.45 40.23
CA GLN A 277 17.47 19.40 41.43
C GLN A 277 18.40 20.61 41.52
N HIS A 278 17.94 21.61 42.20
CA HIS A 278 18.81 22.39 43.06
C HIS A 278 18.06 22.59 44.40
N GLU A 279 18.19 21.62 45.28
CA GLU A 279 18.01 21.84 46.69
C GLU A 279 19.33 22.40 47.26
N ASP A 280 19.29 23.67 47.59
CA ASP A 280 20.34 24.29 48.37
C ASP A 280 20.01 24.21 49.85
N HIS A 281 20.87 23.49 50.58
CA HIS A 281 20.85 23.39 52.02
C HIS A 281 21.33 24.70 52.63
N THR A 282 20.48 25.38 53.41
CA THR A 282 20.98 26.23 54.52
C THR A 282 20.08 26.12 55.74
N ASN A 283 20.75 25.74 56.82
CA ASN A 283 20.40 25.69 58.22
C ASN A 283 19.69 26.96 58.74
N GLY A 284 18.86 26.74 59.76
CA GLY A 284 18.50 27.84 60.68
C GLY A 284 17.41 27.40 61.67
N ALA A 285 17.87 27.20 62.86
CA ALA A 285 17.18 26.72 64.04
C ALA A 285 16.19 27.75 64.66
N GLU A 286 15.45 27.22 65.68
CA GLU A 286 14.85 27.89 66.88
C GLU A 286 13.34 28.20 66.75
N GLU A 287 12.70 27.53 67.60
CA GLU A 287 12.08 27.70 68.92
C GLU A 287 10.60 28.13 68.93
N ALA A 288 9.88 27.30 69.58
CA ALA A 288 9.02 27.46 70.72
C ALA A 288 7.59 28.06 70.60
N SER A 289 6.77 27.29 71.13
CA SER A 289 5.73 27.49 72.17
C SER A 289 4.31 27.92 71.76
N HIS A 290 3.50 27.06 72.17
CA HIS A 290 2.35 27.24 73.07
C HIS A 290 0.99 27.68 72.53
N ASP A 291 0.08 26.86 72.94
CA ASP A 291 -1.26 27.04 73.52
C ASP A 291 -2.46 27.26 72.57
N ASP A 292 -3.23 26.28 72.61
CA ASP A 292 -4.44 26.00 73.44
C ASP A 292 -5.77 26.52 72.92
N LYS A 293 -6.72 25.68 73.03
CA LYS A 293 -8.17 25.85 73.20
C LYS A 293 -9.08 26.04 71.98
N ASP A 294 -9.75 25.02 71.81
CA ASP A 294 -11.16 24.79 72.28
C ASP A 294 -12.29 25.32 71.43
N SER A 295 -13.16 24.46 71.24
CA SER A 295 -14.62 24.61 71.32
C SER A 295 -15.41 24.69 69.99
N LYS A 296 -16.05 23.63 69.74
CA LYS A 296 -17.53 23.45 69.74
C LYS A 296 -18.37 24.15 68.69
N ASP A 297 -19.13 23.29 68.18
CA ASP A 297 -20.57 23.23 68.06
C ASP A 297 -21.26 23.72 66.76
N LYS A 298 -21.87 22.71 66.19
CA LYS A 298 -23.30 22.56 65.88
C LYS A 298 -23.95 23.33 64.71
N HIS A 299 -24.68 22.49 64.04
CA HIS A 299 -25.98 22.72 63.35
C HIS A 299 -25.98 23.67 62.15
N ASP A 300 -26.52 23.28 61.05
CA ASP A 300 -27.71 22.54 60.60
C ASP A 300 -27.46 21.87 59.26
#